data_e2c2742b408a64181e2618af4e361251
#
_entry.id   e2c2742b408a64181e2618af4e361251
#
_cell.length_a   1.000
_cell.length_b   1.000
_cell.length_c   1.000
_cell.angle_alpha   90.00
_cell.angle_beta   90.00
_cell.angle_gamma   90.00
#
_symmetry.space_group_name_H-M   'P 1'
#
loop_
_entity.id
_entity.type
_entity.pdbx_description
1 polymer ?
#
loop_
_entity_poly.entity_id
_entity_poly.type
_entity_poly.pdbx_seq_one_letter_code
_entity_poly.pdbx_strand_id
1 'polypeptide(L)'
;MNFDYDVVIIGGAFSGAATALLIKRKHPAARILIIEKTEEFDRKVGESTTEVSSCFLTRILGLSSYLGHHQLAKQGLRMWFSNSPEQAFDDCVEIGARYQARLPTFQVDRATLDTHLLELAQEAGCDLRRPAKVTSIDLDKEAQTICLTSDREETIRARWIVDASGRAAMLARKLGYFRQNTEHPINAVWARFSGVKDWDSYEWRERFPKYANACRTARTWATNHLLGHGWWCWIIPLKGGDVSAGLVYDSRIFKLNDGANLGERLRAHLLANPVGREIFSDAKVIEGDVHAYSQMPYYSTQVCGEGWATVGDAASFIDPLYSPGLDFCSYTSSYVAEMLAADLSGEDVSVRLRYYNEQYPTTYRFWFEALYKDKYFYMGDAELMSAALLLDVSAYYVGLVRRLYADPEREFTKLPFEETSGHIVASMMKFYNRRLVALAKRRLTSGCYGRRNAGWRELYDGFVPDFRVRKLIRKGLFRWWKAEVLNLRLILTAGAKRRIPAAPETAPVNA
;
A
#
# COMPACT_ATOMS: atom_id res chain seq x y z
N MET A 1 6.63 17.97 37.79
CA MET A 1 7.07 18.75 36.61
C MET A 1 5.86 19.37 35.98
N ASN A 2 5.95 20.62 35.54
CA ASN A 2 4.82 21.30 34.90
C ASN A 2 4.98 21.22 33.39
N PHE A 3 4.17 20.37 32.71
CA PHE A 3 4.09 20.27 31.26
C PHE A 3 2.92 21.15 30.77
N ASP A 4 3.07 21.80 29.63
CA ASP A 4 1.97 22.50 28.97
C ASP A 4 0.95 21.49 28.46
N TYR A 5 1.46 20.35 27.86
CA TYR A 5 0.67 19.24 27.37
C TYR A 5 1.24 17.89 27.84
N ASP A 6 0.36 16.93 28.01
CA ASP A 6 0.77 15.56 28.30
C ASP A 6 1.29 14.87 27.02
N VAL A 7 0.68 15.18 25.85
CA VAL A 7 1.10 14.68 24.55
C VAL A 7 1.04 15.78 23.49
N VAL A 8 2.10 15.94 22.73
CA VAL A 8 2.11 16.77 21.51
C VAL A 8 2.28 15.87 20.29
N ILE A 9 1.38 16.00 19.31
CA ILE A 9 1.37 15.22 18.09
C ILE A 9 1.72 16.11 16.89
N ILE A 10 2.77 15.73 16.16
CA ILE A 10 3.26 16.45 14.97
C ILE A 10 2.65 15.85 13.70
N GLY A 11 1.70 16.56 13.09
CA GLY A 11 0.90 16.13 11.96
C GLY A 11 -0.52 15.73 12.36
N GLY A 12 -1.50 16.43 11.81
CA GLY A 12 -2.94 16.27 12.12
C GLY A 12 -3.71 15.36 11.16
N ALA A 13 -3.04 14.75 10.17
CA ALA A 13 -3.68 13.83 9.22
C ALA A 13 -4.01 12.47 9.88
N PHE A 14 -4.38 11.48 9.09
CA PHE A 14 -4.89 10.17 9.52
C PHE A 14 -4.23 9.61 10.80
N SER A 15 -2.90 9.41 10.79
CA SER A 15 -2.20 8.76 11.92
C SER A 15 -2.21 9.63 13.16
N GLY A 16 -1.99 10.94 13.02
CA GLY A 16 -1.96 11.85 14.18
C GLY A 16 -3.33 12.03 14.81
N ALA A 17 -4.35 12.33 14.01
CA ALA A 17 -5.72 12.47 14.50
C ALA A 17 -6.26 11.17 15.10
N ALA A 18 -6.03 10.02 14.46
CA ALA A 18 -6.43 8.73 15.01
C ALA A 18 -5.73 8.42 16.34
N THR A 19 -4.42 8.68 16.44
CA THR A 19 -3.68 8.49 17.70
C THR A 19 -4.23 9.38 18.81
N ALA A 20 -4.48 10.66 18.53
CA ALA A 20 -5.09 11.60 19.49
C ALA A 20 -6.45 11.11 20.00
N LEU A 21 -7.34 10.71 19.06
CA LEU A 21 -8.67 10.18 19.39
C LEU A 21 -8.58 8.95 20.30
N LEU A 22 -7.68 8.01 19.98
CA LEU A 22 -7.53 6.79 20.76
C LEU A 22 -6.98 7.06 22.17
N ILE A 23 -6.02 7.98 22.31
CA ILE A 23 -5.52 8.40 23.63
C ILE A 23 -6.66 9.05 24.44
N LYS A 24 -7.43 9.98 23.85
CA LYS A 24 -8.55 10.65 24.53
C LYS A 24 -9.63 9.68 25.00
N ARG A 25 -9.92 8.64 24.19
CA ARG A 25 -10.90 7.59 24.58
C ARG A 25 -10.44 6.76 25.78
N LYS A 26 -9.14 6.47 25.87
CA LYS A 26 -8.53 5.68 26.94
C LYS A 26 -8.20 6.51 28.18
N HIS A 27 -7.80 7.75 27.97
CA HIS A 27 -7.43 8.69 29.02
C HIS A 27 -8.07 10.08 28.75
N PRO A 28 -9.36 10.27 29.05
CA PRO A 28 -10.11 11.51 28.73
C PRO A 28 -9.50 12.79 29.28
N ALA A 29 -8.81 12.72 30.42
CA ALA A 29 -8.16 13.86 31.06
C ALA A 29 -6.85 14.32 30.40
N ALA A 30 -6.28 13.53 29.44
CA ALA A 30 -5.05 13.89 28.78
C ALA A 30 -5.16 15.22 28.02
N ARG A 31 -4.20 16.13 28.27
CA ARG A 31 -4.04 17.37 27.52
C ARG A 31 -3.23 17.07 26.26
N ILE A 32 -3.89 17.13 25.11
CA ILE A 32 -3.27 16.76 23.82
C ILE A 32 -3.28 17.98 22.91
N LEU A 33 -2.11 18.30 22.33
CA LEU A 33 -1.98 19.28 21.27
C LEU A 33 -1.64 18.60 19.97
N ILE A 34 -2.37 18.91 18.90
CA ILE A 34 -2.05 18.52 17.52
C ILE A 34 -1.48 19.75 16.80
N ILE A 35 -0.36 19.57 16.11
CA ILE A 35 0.30 20.62 15.31
C ILE A 35 0.23 20.21 13.85
N GLU A 36 -0.46 20.97 13.01
CA GLU A 36 -0.57 20.72 11.57
C GLU A 36 -0.06 21.94 10.77
N LYS A 37 0.85 21.67 9.84
CA LYS A 37 1.55 22.71 9.06
C LYS A 37 0.72 23.33 7.94
N THR A 38 -0.26 22.61 7.42
CA THR A 38 -1.09 23.06 6.30
C THR A 38 -2.39 23.67 6.77
N GLU A 39 -2.87 24.70 6.12
CA GLU A 39 -4.17 25.32 6.42
C GLU A 39 -5.32 24.37 6.11
N GLU A 40 -5.22 23.61 5.01
CA GLU A 40 -6.16 22.59 4.61
C GLU A 40 -5.42 21.31 4.23
N PHE A 41 -6.09 20.16 4.32
CA PHE A 41 -5.51 18.92 3.83
C PHE A 41 -5.69 18.83 2.33
N ASP A 42 -4.59 18.55 1.66
CA ASP A 42 -4.55 18.26 0.24
C ASP A 42 -5.02 16.84 -0.07
N ARG A 43 -5.46 16.61 -1.29
CA ARG A 43 -5.80 15.28 -1.84
C ARG A 43 -4.51 14.49 -2.06
N LYS A 44 -4.12 13.67 -1.09
CA LYS A 44 -2.91 12.84 -1.15
C LYS A 44 -3.24 11.36 -1.34
N VAL A 45 -2.24 10.60 -1.78
CA VAL A 45 -2.34 9.14 -1.93
C VAL A 45 -2.57 8.42 -0.60
N GLY A 46 -2.91 7.13 -0.67
CA GLY A 46 -3.43 6.34 0.43
C GLY A 46 -4.97 6.28 0.39
N GLU A 47 -5.50 6.24 -0.83
CA GLU A 47 -6.93 6.39 -1.15
C GLU A 47 -7.68 5.07 -1.23
N SER A 48 -7.02 3.95 -1.00
CA SER A 48 -7.63 2.62 -1.07
C SER A 48 -7.37 1.87 0.23
N THR A 49 -8.43 1.51 0.95
CA THR A 49 -8.33 0.71 2.18
C THR A 49 -8.20 -0.78 1.88
N THR A 50 -7.68 -1.52 2.83
CA THR A 50 -7.75 -2.98 2.93
C THR A 50 -8.81 -3.37 3.96
N GLU A 51 -8.98 -4.66 4.22
CA GLU A 51 -9.84 -5.16 5.30
C GLU A 51 -9.30 -4.76 6.68
N VAL A 52 -7.97 -4.67 6.85
CA VAL A 52 -7.33 -4.25 8.11
C VAL A 52 -7.67 -2.79 8.42
N SER A 53 -7.32 -1.88 7.52
CA SER A 53 -7.60 -0.45 7.72
C SER A 53 -9.10 -0.13 7.74
N SER A 54 -9.93 -0.89 7.02
CA SER A 54 -11.39 -0.77 7.12
C SER A 54 -11.93 -1.24 8.47
N CYS A 55 -11.38 -2.33 9.02
CA CYS A 55 -11.72 -2.78 10.37
C CYS A 55 -11.36 -1.71 11.42
N PHE A 56 -10.19 -1.10 11.30
CA PHE A 56 -9.77 0.01 12.15
C PHE A 56 -10.72 1.20 12.05
N LEU A 57 -11.00 1.67 10.84
CA LEU A 57 -11.91 2.80 10.63
C LEU A 57 -13.33 2.53 11.15
N THR A 58 -13.86 1.32 10.89
CA THR A 58 -15.27 1.01 11.22
C THR A 58 -15.46 0.56 12.65
N ARG A 59 -14.57 -0.28 13.20
CA ARG A 59 -14.75 -0.90 14.52
C ARG A 59 -13.97 -0.20 15.63
N ILE A 60 -12.76 0.28 15.34
CA ILE A 60 -11.94 0.97 16.33
C ILE A 60 -12.31 2.46 16.38
N LEU A 61 -12.38 3.14 15.24
CA LEU A 61 -12.72 4.55 15.20
C LEU A 61 -14.25 4.84 15.17
N GLY A 62 -15.07 3.85 14.80
CA GLY A 62 -16.54 3.98 14.79
C GLY A 62 -17.09 4.76 13.58
N LEU A 63 -16.37 4.79 12.46
CA LEU A 63 -16.69 5.64 11.30
C LEU A 63 -17.58 4.97 10.24
N SER A 64 -18.30 3.89 10.57
CA SER A 64 -19.12 3.15 9.57
C SER A 64 -20.13 4.03 8.85
N SER A 65 -20.84 4.89 9.58
CA SER A 65 -21.82 5.81 9.00
C SER A 65 -21.16 6.86 8.11
N TYR A 66 -20.09 7.49 8.57
CA TYR A 66 -19.33 8.46 7.78
C TYR A 66 -18.83 7.85 6.46
N LEU A 67 -18.19 6.69 6.53
CA LEU A 67 -17.65 6.01 5.34
C LEU A 67 -18.76 5.64 4.34
N GLY A 68 -19.90 5.16 4.82
CA GLY A 68 -21.03 4.83 3.96
C GLY A 68 -21.65 6.03 3.25
N HIS A 69 -21.64 7.21 3.86
CA HIS A 69 -22.19 8.43 3.27
C HIS A 69 -21.18 9.21 2.42
N HIS A 70 -19.93 9.27 2.85
CA HIS A 70 -18.94 10.20 2.30
C HIS A 70 -17.85 9.57 1.46
N GLN A 71 -17.70 8.23 1.48
CA GLN A 71 -16.68 7.52 0.74
C GLN A 71 -17.30 6.50 -0.23
N LEU A 72 -16.49 5.93 -1.12
CA LEU A 72 -16.96 4.94 -2.09
C LEU A 72 -16.66 3.52 -1.60
N ALA A 73 -17.65 2.63 -1.62
CA ALA A 73 -17.43 1.22 -1.31
C ALA A 73 -16.50 0.58 -2.36
N LYS A 74 -15.45 -0.09 -1.90
CA LYS A 74 -14.47 -0.77 -2.76
C LYS A 74 -14.87 -2.23 -2.97
N GLN A 75 -14.75 -2.72 -4.21
CA GLN A 75 -15.07 -4.08 -4.61
C GLN A 75 -13.81 -4.91 -4.94
N GLY A 76 -12.85 -4.92 -4.00
CA GLY A 76 -11.63 -5.71 -4.09
C GLY A 76 -10.59 -5.16 -5.07
N LEU A 77 -9.70 -6.05 -5.51
CA LEU A 77 -8.60 -5.75 -6.44
C LEU A 77 -8.86 -6.42 -7.78
N ARG A 78 -8.47 -5.75 -8.88
CA ARG A 78 -8.41 -6.30 -10.24
C ARG A 78 -7.07 -6.02 -10.86
N MET A 79 -6.55 -6.99 -11.56
CA MET A 79 -5.26 -6.92 -12.25
C MET A 79 -5.44 -7.22 -13.71
N TRP A 80 -4.84 -6.40 -14.55
CA TRP A 80 -4.93 -6.47 -16.00
C TRP A 80 -3.55 -6.63 -16.62
N PHE A 81 -3.46 -7.51 -17.62
CA PHE A 81 -2.22 -7.82 -18.30
C PHE A 81 -2.43 -7.80 -19.80
N SER A 82 -1.43 -7.34 -20.53
CA SER A 82 -1.39 -7.36 -21.98
C SER A 82 -0.01 -7.80 -22.46
N ASN A 83 0.06 -8.26 -23.72
CA ASN A 83 1.32 -8.63 -24.38
C ASN A 83 1.91 -7.49 -25.18
N SER A 84 1.05 -6.67 -25.81
CA SER A 84 1.47 -5.57 -26.65
C SER A 84 0.47 -4.41 -26.59
N PRO A 85 0.87 -3.20 -26.98
CA PRO A 85 -0.03 -2.06 -27.10
C PRO A 85 -1.18 -2.25 -28.10
N GLU A 86 -1.00 -3.10 -29.11
CA GLU A 86 -1.98 -3.35 -30.18
C GLU A 86 -3.02 -4.42 -29.81
N GLN A 87 -2.83 -5.11 -28.69
CA GLN A 87 -3.76 -6.16 -28.24
C GLN A 87 -5.17 -5.59 -28.05
N ALA A 88 -6.18 -6.36 -28.43
CA ALA A 88 -7.56 -5.99 -28.17
C ALA A 88 -7.86 -6.04 -26.67
N PHE A 89 -8.70 -5.12 -26.20
CA PHE A 89 -9.07 -5.02 -24.77
C PHE A 89 -9.64 -6.36 -24.25
N ASP A 90 -10.55 -6.97 -24.98
CA ASP A 90 -11.24 -8.19 -24.57
C ASP A 90 -10.37 -9.46 -24.63
N ASP A 91 -9.18 -9.36 -25.23
CA ASP A 91 -8.15 -10.38 -25.21
C ASP A 91 -7.16 -10.23 -24.03
N CYS A 92 -7.17 -9.09 -23.34
CA CYS A 92 -6.34 -8.87 -22.14
C CYS A 92 -6.73 -9.82 -21.01
N VAL A 93 -5.72 -10.24 -20.23
CA VAL A 93 -5.98 -11.07 -19.04
C VAL A 93 -6.54 -10.22 -17.92
N GLU A 94 -7.62 -10.70 -17.31
CA GLU A 94 -8.23 -10.14 -16.11
C GLU A 94 -8.13 -11.13 -14.94
N ILE A 95 -7.57 -10.69 -13.81
CA ILE A 95 -7.55 -11.44 -12.56
C ILE A 95 -8.29 -10.61 -11.50
N GLY A 96 -9.33 -11.18 -10.86
CA GLY A 96 -10.08 -10.44 -9.86
C GLY A 96 -11.27 -11.21 -9.28
N ALA A 97 -12.04 -10.55 -8.43
CA ALA A 97 -13.23 -11.13 -7.85
C ALA A 97 -14.38 -11.20 -8.86
N ARG A 98 -15.15 -12.30 -8.83
CA ARG A 98 -16.38 -12.47 -9.61
C ARG A 98 -17.57 -11.80 -8.95
N TYR A 99 -17.61 -11.84 -7.61
CA TYR A 99 -18.70 -11.33 -6.79
C TYR A 99 -18.22 -10.18 -5.90
N GLN A 100 -19.16 -9.53 -5.23
CA GLN A 100 -18.89 -8.46 -4.27
C GLN A 100 -17.96 -8.94 -3.14
N ALA A 101 -17.16 -8.01 -2.61
CA ALA A 101 -16.38 -8.23 -1.42
C ALA A 101 -17.31 -8.51 -0.22
N ARG A 102 -16.93 -9.47 0.61
CA ARG A 102 -17.72 -9.87 1.80
C ARG A 102 -17.42 -9.05 3.03
N LEU A 103 -16.23 -8.49 3.12
CA LEU A 103 -15.84 -7.57 4.17
C LEU A 103 -15.80 -6.16 3.59
N PRO A 104 -16.16 -5.15 4.39
CA PRO A 104 -16.18 -3.78 3.93
C PRO A 104 -14.76 -3.29 3.62
N THR A 105 -14.59 -2.66 2.48
CA THR A 105 -13.42 -1.87 2.10
C THR A 105 -13.89 -0.62 1.36
N PHE A 106 -13.06 0.42 1.34
CA PHE A 106 -13.45 1.72 0.82
C PHE A 106 -12.35 2.31 -0.07
N GLN A 107 -12.78 3.09 -1.07
CA GLN A 107 -11.96 4.08 -1.73
C GLN A 107 -12.23 5.41 -1.02
N VAL A 108 -11.19 6.06 -0.53
CA VAL A 108 -11.34 7.23 0.35
C VAL A 108 -10.66 8.45 -0.25
N ASP A 109 -11.37 9.58 -0.23
CA ASP A 109 -10.73 10.87 -0.45
C ASP A 109 -10.04 11.29 0.84
N ARG A 110 -8.71 11.41 0.78
CA ARG A 110 -7.88 11.67 1.95
C ARG A 110 -8.04 13.08 2.49
N ALA A 111 -8.36 14.06 1.65
CA ALA A 111 -8.62 15.41 2.14
C ALA A 111 -9.84 15.44 3.06
N THR A 112 -10.93 14.81 2.64
CA THR A 112 -12.17 14.76 3.43
C THR A 112 -12.06 13.84 4.64
N LEU A 113 -11.42 12.68 4.51
CA LEU A 113 -11.23 11.75 5.64
C LEU A 113 -10.32 12.31 6.71
N ASP A 114 -9.17 12.89 6.31
CA ASP A 114 -8.20 13.44 7.25
C ASP A 114 -8.79 14.67 7.99
N THR A 115 -9.58 15.51 7.30
CA THR A 115 -10.30 16.64 7.92
C THR A 115 -11.30 16.14 8.96
N HIS A 116 -12.14 15.17 8.60
CA HIS A 116 -13.12 14.63 9.54
C HIS A 116 -12.48 13.98 10.79
N LEU A 117 -11.39 13.25 10.61
CA LEU A 117 -10.65 12.69 11.75
C LEU A 117 -10.07 13.77 12.67
N LEU A 118 -9.57 14.86 12.11
CA LEU A 118 -9.04 15.99 12.88
C LEU A 118 -10.16 16.72 13.64
N GLU A 119 -11.32 16.93 13.00
CA GLU A 119 -12.51 17.49 13.65
C GLU A 119 -12.96 16.65 14.85
N LEU A 120 -13.04 15.32 14.67
CA LEU A 120 -13.36 14.42 15.78
C LEU A 120 -12.34 14.47 16.92
N ALA A 121 -11.06 14.65 16.61
CA ALA A 121 -10.03 14.83 17.65
C ALA A 121 -10.24 16.14 18.43
N GLN A 122 -10.62 17.23 17.76
CA GLN A 122 -10.96 18.49 18.42
C GLN A 122 -12.24 18.38 19.27
N GLU A 123 -13.29 17.73 18.74
CA GLU A 123 -14.53 17.45 19.48
C GLU A 123 -14.27 16.60 20.74
N ALA A 124 -13.28 15.71 20.69
CA ALA A 124 -12.83 14.93 21.83
C ALA A 124 -12.00 15.75 22.85
N GLY A 125 -11.76 17.04 22.59
CA GLY A 125 -11.04 17.96 23.47
C GLY A 125 -9.52 17.96 23.25
N CYS A 126 -9.04 17.73 22.04
CA CYS A 126 -7.65 18.00 21.66
C CYS A 126 -7.51 19.45 21.20
N ASP A 127 -6.45 20.13 21.63
CA ASP A 127 -6.09 21.44 21.11
C ASP A 127 -5.44 21.30 19.73
N LEU A 128 -5.60 22.32 18.89
CA LEU A 128 -5.03 22.37 17.54
C LEU A 128 -4.24 23.67 17.33
N ARG A 129 -3.05 23.55 16.75
CA ARG A 129 -2.31 24.66 16.13
C ARG A 129 -2.24 24.39 14.63
N ARG A 130 -2.98 25.19 13.84
CA ARG A 130 -3.08 25.06 12.39
C ARG A 130 -3.38 26.42 11.74
N PRO A 131 -2.65 26.89 10.73
CA PRO A 131 -1.38 26.32 10.29
C PRO A 131 -0.26 26.61 11.27
N ALA A 132 0.56 25.60 11.61
CA ALA A 132 1.71 25.76 12.47
C ALA A 132 2.84 24.79 12.10
N LYS A 133 4.05 25.32 11.97
CA LYS A 133 5.22 24.55 11.55
C LYS A 133 6.14 24.31 12.75
N VAL A 134 6.45 23.06 13.03
CA VAL A 134 7.50 22.69 13.98
C VAL A 134 8.85 23.09 13.40
N THR A 135 9.61 23.91 14.13
CA THR A 135 10.92 24.42 13.74
C THR A 135 12.05 23.66 14.41
N SER A 136 11.86 23.27 15.67
CA SER A 136 12.81 22.45 16.41
C SER A 136 12.11 21.52 17.39
N ILE A 137 12.80 20.45 17.74
CA ILE A 137 12.39 19.49 18.77
C ILE A 137 13.62 19.25 19.63
N ASP A 138 13.47 19.32 20.93
CA ASP A 138 14.51 18.94 21.87
C ASP A 138 13.99 17.85 22.79
N LEU A 139 14.73 16.74 22.86
CA LEU A 139 14.36 15.55 23.62
C LEU A 139 15.24 15.50 24.87
N ASP A 140 14.64 15.68 26.02
CA ASP A 140 15.28 15.57 27.31
C ASP A 140 14.58 14.49 28.15
N LYS A 141 15.28 13.92 29.13
CA LYS A 141 14.72 12.93 30.07
C LYS A 141 13.58 13.50 30.92
N GLU A 142 13.62 14.79 31.22
CA GLU A 142 12.66 15.41 32.10
C GLU A 142 11.43 15.97 31.36
N ALA A 143 11.61 16.57 30.17
CA ALA A 143 10.53 17.14 29.39
C ALA A 143 10.96 17.29 27.92
N GLN A 144 10.05 16.96 27.01
CA GLN A 144 10.25 17.19 25.59
C GLN A 144 9.91 18.65 25.28
N THR A 145 10.71 19.31 24.45
CA THR A 145 10.48 20.70 24.06
C THR A 145 10.30 20.81 22.55
N ILE A 146 9.24 21.49 22.12
CA ILE A 146 8.94 21.78 20.73
C ILE A 146 8.88 23.29 20.54
N CYS A 147 9.64 23.80 19.58
CA CYS A 147 9.42 25.15 19.06
C CYS A 147 8.61 25.08 17.79
N LEU A 148 7.61 25.92 17.65
CA LEU A 148 6.76 26.04 16.48
C LEU A 148 6.59 27.49 16.06
N THR A 149 6.28 27.70 14.80
CA THR A 149 5.94 28.99 14.23
C THR A 149 4.55 28.91 13.61
N SER A 150 3.67 29.79 14.08
CA SER A 150 2.37 30.13 13.50
C SER A 150 2.35 31.63 13.24
N ASP A 151 1.45 32.38 13.84
CA ASP A 151 1.49 33.85 13.85
C ASP A 151 2.65 34.39 14.69
N ARG A 152 3.16 33.60 15.63
CA ARG A 152 4.29 33.88 16.50
C ARG A 152 5.11 32.63 16.75
N GLU A 153 6.33 32.82 17.24
CA GLU A 153 7.13 31.70 17.78
C GLU A 153 6.57 31.31 19.16
N GLU A 154 6.41 30.02 19.36
CA GLU A 154 5.91 29.43 20.61
C GLU A 154 6.80 28.25 20.99
N THR A 155 7.11 28.13 22.28
CA THR A 155 7.84 26.99 22.84
C THR A 155 6.91 26.21 23.77
N ILE A 156 6.78 24.93 23.55
CA ILE A 156 5.86 24.03 24.26
C ILE A 156 6.65 22.91 24.93
N ARG A 157 6.36 22.64 26.18
CA ARG A 157 6.88 21.53 26.98
C ARG A 157 5.86 20.41 27.05
N ALA A 158 6.24 19.21 26.68
CA ALA A 158 5.36 18.04 26.70
C ALA A 158 6.02 16.85 27.43
N ARG A 159 5.20 15.98 28.00
CA ARG A 159 5.66 14.68 28.50
C ARG A 159 6.01 13.74 27.34
N TRP A 160 5.19 13.75 26.28
CA TRP A 160 5.37 12.91 25.11
C TRP A 160 5.28 13.71 23.80
N ILE A 161 6.13 13.35 22.85
CA ILE A 161 6.01 13.76 21.44
C ILE A 161 5.68 12.55 20.59
N VAL A 162 4.62 12.65 19.78
CA VAL A 162 4.28 11.66 18.74
C VAL A 162 4.59 12.25 17.37
N ASP A 163 5.52 11.66 16.66
CA ASP A 163 5.82 12.01 15.27
C ASP A 163 4.86 11.31 14.32
N ALA A 164 3.89 12.04 13.80
CA ALA A 164 2.95 11.66 12.74
C ALA A 164 3.18 12.50 11.46
N SER A 165 4.40 13.03 11.27
CA SER A 165 4.77 13.95 10.19
C SER A 165 4.82 13.29 8.80
N GLY A 166 4.44 12.00 8.68
CA GLY A 166 4.47 11.26 7.43
C GLY A 166 5.89 11.12 6.87
N ARG A 167 6.05 11.28 5.55
CA ARG A 167 7.37 11.15 4.89
C ARG A 167 8.47 12.10 5.39
N ALA A 168 8.11 13.17 6.11
CA ALA A 168 9.10 14.02 6.75
C ALA A 168 9.91 13.24 7.79
N ALA A 169 9.30 12.24 8.47
CA ALA A 169 9.94 11.36 9.45
C ALA A 169 10.89 12.14 10.38
N MET A 170 10.33 13.20 10.99
CA MET A 170 11.12 14.26 11.64
C MET A 170 12.01 13.71 12.75
N LEU A 171 11.47 12.89 13.65
CA LEU A 171 12.25 12.31 14.75
C LEU A 171 13.24 11.28 14.24
N ALA A 172 12.83 10.41 13.31
CA ALA A 172 13.74 9.39 12.77
C ALA A 172 14.96 10.02 12.08
N ARG A 173 14.77 11.13 11.36
CA ARG A 173 15.88 11.88 10.73
C ARG A 173 16.74 12.62 11.75
N LYS A 174 16.10 13.35 12.66
CA LYS A 174 16.82 14.08 13.73
C LYS A 174 17.72 13.17 14.55
N LEU A 175 17.22 11.99 14.91
CA LEU A 175 17.93 11.04 15.77
C LEU A 175 18.85 10.07 14.98
N GLY A 176 18.92 10.19 13.66
CA GLY A 176 19.78 9.35 12.83
C GLY A 176 19.30 7.90 12.67
N TYR A 177 18.01 7.63 12.91
CA TYR A 177 17.41 6.30 12.76
C TYR A 177 16.82 6.03 11.39
N PHE A 178 16.61 7.05 10.57
CA PHE A 178 16.08 6.92 9.21
C PHE A 178 17.04 6.10 8.31
N ARG A 179 16.46 5.14 7.58
CA ARG A 179 17.18 4.35 6.57
C ARG A 179 16.38 4.26 5.29
N GLN A 180 17.01 4.64 4.17
CA GLN A 180 16.44 4.39 2.84
C GLN A 180 16.52 2.89 2.52
N ASN A 181 15.43 2.27 2.06
CA ASN A 181 15.48 0.89 1.59
C ASN A 181 15.95 0.83 0.13
N THR A 182 17.26 0.76 -0.06
CA THR A 182 17.90 0.74 -1.39
C THR A 182 17.73 -0.60 -2.12
N GLU A 183 17.28 -1.66 -1.43
CA GLU A 183 16.96 -2.94 -2.07
C GLU A 183 15.67 -2.90 -2.89
N HIS A 184 14.87 -1.84 -2.71
CA HIS A 184 13.59 -1.66 -3.39
C HIS A 184 13.48 -0.24 -3.99
N PRO A 185 14.25 0.07 -5.06
CA PRO A 185 14.36 1.43 -5.59
C PRO A 185 13.16 1.78 -6.48
N ILE A 186 11.98 1.89 -5.88
CA ILE A 186 10.75 2.24 -6.59
C ILE A 186 10.48 3.73 -6.57
N ASN A 187 9.90 4.20 -7.67
CA ASN A 187 9.45 5.56 -7.89
C ASN A 187 7.96 5.55 -8.23
N ALA A 188 7.27 6.66 -7.99
CA ALA A 188 5.88 6.83 -8.39
C ALA A 188 5.63 8.20 -9.02
N VAL A 189 4.69 8.21 -9.98
CA VAL A 189 4.08 9.41 -10.54
C VAL A 189 2.58 9.20 -10.56
N TRP A 190 1.79 10.17 -10.10
CA TRP A 190 0.35 10.05 -10.08
C TRP A 190 -0.35 11.38 -10.29
N ALA A 191 -1.62 11.29 -10.68
CA ALA A 191 -2.52 12.42 -10.82
C ALA A 191 -3.97 11.96 -10.61
N ARG A 192 -4.88 12.90 -10.42
CA ARG A 192 -6.31 12.64 -10.58
C ARG A 192 -6.76 13.02 -11.97
N PHE A 193 -7.74 12.27 -12.44
CA PHE A 193 -8.29 12.38 -13.78
C PHE A 193 -9.79 12.59 -13.71
N SER A 194 -10.29 13.48 -14.54
CA SER A 194 -11.71 13.61 -14.87
C SER A 194 -12.02 12.91 -16.20
N GLY A 195 -13.26 12.49 -16.43
CA GLY A 195 -13.69 11.91 -17.70
C GLY A 195 -13.19 10.48 -17.96
N VAL A 196 -12.78 9.75 -16.92
CA VAL A 196 -12.45 8.33 -17.03
C VAL A 196 -13.72 7.52 -17.27
N LYS A 197 -13.69 6.62 -18.26
CA LYS A 197 -14.87 5.83 -18.65
C LYS A 197 -15.24 4.80 -17.60
N ASP A 198 -16.56 4.56 -17.48
CA ASP A 198 -17.11 3.53 -16.62
C ASP A 198 -16.90 2.14 -17.23
N TRP A 199 -16.25 1.24 -16.50
CA TRP A 199 -15.97 -0.15 -16.89
C TRP A 199 -17.23 -1.02 -17.01
N ASP A 200 -18.36 -0.56 -16.53
CA ASP A 200 -19.62 -1.30 -16.46
C ASP A 200 -20.75 -0.58 -17.21
N SER A 201 -20.42 0.46 -18.01
CA SER A 201 -21.38 1.23 -18.80
C SER A 201 -22.12 0.38 -19.83
N TYR A 202 -23.26 0.88 -20.30
CA TYR A 202 -24.06 0.21 -21.32
C TYR A 202 -23.27 0.02 -22.62
N GLU A 203 -22.55 1.05 -23.07
CA GLU A 203 -21.69 1.01 -24.27
C GLU A 203 -20.64 -0.12 -24.19
N TRP A 204 -20.03 -0.30 -23.02
CA TRP A 204 -19.06 -1.37 -22.79
C TRP A 204 -19.70 -2.74 -22.83
N ARG A 205 -20.89 -2.89 -22.31
CA ARG A 205 -21.63 -4.15 -22.32
C ARG A 205 -22.03 -4.57 -23.74
N GLU A 206 -22.36 -3.60 -24.60
CA GLU A 206 -22.62 -3.87 -26.02
C GLU A 206 -21.38 -4.24 -26.80
N ARG A 207 -20.28 -3.50 -26.61
CA ARG A 207 -19.00 -3.78 -27.30
C ARG A 207 -18.34 -5.06 -26.81
N PHE A 208 -18.42 -5.38 -25.54
CA PHE A 208 -17.73 -6.51 -24.90
C PHE A 208 -18.68 -7.40 -24.07
N PRO A 209 -19.68 -8.06 -24.68
CA PRO A 209 -20.71 -8.80 -23.93
C PRO A 209 -20.13 -10.00 -23.16
N LYS A 210 -19.13 -10.69 -23.69
CA LYS A 210 -18.44 -11.79 -22.98
C LYS A 210 -17.71 -11.30 -21.74
N TYR A 211 -17.12 -10.11 -21.82
CA TYR A 211 -16.46 -9.44 -20.72
C TYR A 211 -17.48 -9.02 -19.64
N ALA A 212 -18.52 -8.32 -20.03
CA ALA A 212 -19.56 -7.84 -19.13
C ALA A 212 -20.22 -8.99 -18.34
N ASN A 213 -20.52 -10.10 -19.02
CA ASN A 213 -21.21 -11.24 -18.42
C ASN A 213 -20.29 -12.14 -17.55
N ALA A 214 -18.98 -11.98 -17.60
CA ALA A 214 -18.06 -12.78 -16.82
C ALA A 214 -18.02 -12.39 -15.33
N CYS A 215 -18.27 -11.12 -15.00
CA CYS A 215 -18.23 -10.56 -13.65
C CYS A 215 -19.64 -10.27 -13.13
N ARG A 216 -19.85 -10.44 -11.83
CA ARG A 216 -21.14 -10.19 -11.15
C ARG A 216 -21.05 -9.00 -10.18
N THR A 217 -19.91 -8.33 -10.11
CA THR A 217 -19.67 -7.10 -9.34
C THR A 217 -19.28 -5.97 -10.28
N ALA A 218 -19.43 -4.73 -9.84
CA ALA A 218 -18.99 -3.57 -10.60
C ALA A 218 -17.45 -3.48 -10.63
N ARG A 219 -16.86 -3.50 -11.83
CA ARG A 219 -15.42 -3.31 -12.02
C ARG A 219 -15.00 -1.90 -11.70
N THR A 220 -15.86 -0.94 -11.98
CA THR A 220 -15.66 0.48 -11.67
C THR A 220 -15.37 0.70 -10.19
N TRP A 221 -15.98 -0.08 -9.29
CA TRP A 221 -15.77 0.09 -7.84
C TRP A 221 -14.55 -0.65 -7.28
N ALA A 222 -13.85 -1.43 -8.09
CA ALA A 222 -12.63 -2.09 -7.67
C ALA A 222 -11.41 -1.14 -7.76
N THR A 223 -10.35 -1.42 -7.01
CA THR A 223 -9.04 -0.88 -7.34
C THR A 223 -8.50 -1.69 -8.51
N ASN A 224 -8.46 -1.08 -9.69
CA ASN A 224 -7.93 -1.71 -10.89
C ASN A 224 -6.43 -1.44 -11.00
N HIS A 225 -5.69 -2.46 -11.45
CA HIS A 225 -4.25 -2.37 -11.66
C HIS A 225 -3.89 -2.79 -13.08
N LEU A 226 -3.10 -1.99 -13.77
CA LEU A 226 -2.41 -2.40 -15.00
C LEU A 226 -1.01 -2.87 -14.61
N LEU A 227 -0.58 -4.04 -15.07
CA LEU A 227 0.71 -4.60 -14.69
C LEU A 227 1.57 -4.89 -15.90
N GLY A 228 2.87 -4.54 -15.79
CA GLY A 228 3.89 -4.82 -16.78
C GLY A 228 5.22 -5.23 -16.11
N HIS A 229 6.23 -5.52 -16.93
CA HIS A 229 7.55 -5.85 -16.42
C HIS A 229 8.22 -4.64 -15.79
N GLY A 230 8.42 -4.68 -14.49
CA GLY A 230 9.06 -3.62 -13.72
C GLY A 230 8.16 -2.46 -13.32
N TRP A 231 6.84 -2.50 -13.59
CA TRP A 231 5.91 -1.43 -13.28
C TRP A 231 4.48 -1.92 -13.08
N TRP A 232 3.68 -1.10 -12.40
CA TRP A 232 2.23 -1.23 -12.32
C TRP A 232 1.57 0.14 -12.16
N CYS A 233 0.32 0.24 -12.60
CA CYS A 233 -0.51 1.42 -12.37
C CYS A 233 -1.68 1.07 -11.47
N TRP A 234 -2.05 1.99 -10.58
CA TRP A 234 -3.36 1.93 -9.93
C TRP A 234 -4.38 2.79 -10.67
N ILE A 235 -5.64 2.42 -10.55
CA ILE A 235 -6.81 3.16 -11.01
C ILE A 235 -7.84 3.05 -9.89
N ILE A 236 -8.03 4.15 -9.15
CA ILE A 236 -8.85 4.21 -7.93
C ILE A 236 -9.96 5.23 -8.18
N PRO A 237 -11.22 4.78 -8.33
CA PRO A 237 -12.35 5.71 -8.40
C PRO A 237 -12.54 6.37 -7.03
N LEU A 238 -12.88 7.66 -7.04
CA LEU A 238 -13.21 8.42 -5.85
C LEU A 238 -14.68 8.87 -5.88
N LYS A 239 -15.25 9.13 -4.72
CA LYS A 239 -16.59 9.71 -4.66
C LYS A 239 -16.56 11.11 -5.28
N GLY A 240 -17.53 11.40 -6.14
CA GLY A 240 -17.55 12.64 -6.93
C GLY A 240 -17.17 12.46 -8.41
N GLY A 241 -16.66 11.29 -8.80
CA GLY A 241 -16.41 10.93 -10.21
C GLY A 241 -14.96 11.08 -10.67
N ASP A 242 -14.09 11.70 -9.87
CA ASP A 242 -12.65 11.72 -10.16
C ASP A 242 -12.04 10.34 -9.96
N VAL A 243 -10.97 10.07 -10.70
CA VAL A 243 -10.19 8.83 -10.60
C VAL A 243 -8.74 9.16 -10.29
N SER A 244 -8.22 8.64 -9.18
CA SER A 244 -6.80 8.68 -8.92
C SER A 244 -6.12 7.59 -9.74
N ALA A 245 -5.13 7.95 -10.54
CA ALA A 245 -4.32 7.00 -11.28
C ALA A 245 -2.83 7.33 -11.14
N GLY A 246 -2.02 6.29 -10.97
CA GLY A 246 -0.60 6.48 -10.83
C GLY A 246 0.20 5.27 -11.29
N LEU A 247 1.43 5.53 -11.67
CA LEU A 247 2.43 4.58 -12.09
C LEU A 247 3.47 4.41 -10.99
N VAL A 248 3.74 3.18 -10.58
CA VAL A 248 4.87 2.81 -9.72
C VAL A 248 5.81 1.90 -10.51
N TYR A 249 7.10 2.16 -10.41
CA TYR A 249 8.08 1.38 -11.17
C TYR A 249 9.40 1.21 -10.41
N ASP A 250 10.02 0.07 -10.64
CA ASP A 250 11.37 -0.24 -10.17
C ASP A 250 12.39 0.31 -11.17
N SER A 251 13.19 1.26 -10.74
CA SER A 251 14.18 1.95 -11.59
C SER A 251 15.30 1.06 -12.11
N ARG A 252 15.46 -0.15 -11.57
CA ARG A 252 16.40 -1.18 -12.09
C ARG A 252 15.88 -1.84 -13.37
N ILE A 253 14.56 -1.80 -13.60
CA ILE A 253 13.88 -2.59 -14.63
C ILE A 253 13.18 -1.69 -15.65
N PHE A 254 12.57 -0.61 -15.20
CA PHE A 254 11.73 0.26 -16.01
C PHE A 254 12.13 1.73 -15.87
N LYS A 255 12.03 2.46 -16.97
CA LYS A 255 12.20 3.92 -17.00
C LYS A 255 10.98 4.54 -17.67
N LEU A 256 10.37 5.51 -17.02
CA LEU A 256 9.28 6.26 -17.62
C LEU A 256 9.83 7.12 -18.77
N ASN A 257 9.17 7.06 -19.92
CA ASN A 257 9.55 7.80 -21.12
C ASN A 257 9.70 9.30 -20.83
N ASP A 258 10.63 9.96 -21.52
CA ASP A 258 10.82 11.40 -21.44
C ASP A 258 9.65 12.12 -22.13
N GLY A 259 9.35 13.34 -21.71
CA GLY A 259 8.25 14.15 -22.25
C GLY A 259 8.17 15.52 -21.59
N ALA A 260 7.24 16.37 -22.05
CA ALA A 260 7.16 17.77 -21.65
C ALA A 260 6.91 17.96 -20.13
N ASN A 261 5.95 17.21 -19.57
CA ASN A 261 5.65 17.24 -18.14
C ASN A 261 5.22 15.85 -17.62
N LEU A 262 5.24 15.68 -16.32
CA LEU A 262 4.95 14.38 -15.68
C LEU A 262 3.52 13.90 -15.92
N GLY A 263 2.54 14.79 -15.93
CA GLY A 263 1.14 14.42 -16.16
C GLY A 263 0.91 13.86 -17.56
N GLU A 264 1.51 14.47 -18.58
CA GLU A 264 1.46 13.97 -19.96
C GLU A 264 2.21 12.64 -20.11
N ARG A 265 3.35 12.48 -19.45
CA ARG A 265 4.11 11.21 -19.45
C ARG A 265 3.31 10.08 -18.82
N LEU A 266 2.64 10.34 -17.69
CA LEU A 266 1.74 9.39 -17.05
C LEU A 266 0.55 9.03 -17.96
N ARG A 267 -0.13 10.06 -18.53
CA ARG A 267 -1.25 9.85 -19.46
C ARG A 267 -0.82 9.05 -20.68
N ALA A 268 0.30 9.37 -21.29
CA ALA A 268 0.84 8.63 -22.45
C ALA A 268 1.13 7.15 -22.09
N HIS A 269 1.67 6.88 -20.90
CA HIS A 269 1.89 5.53 -20.42
C HIS A 269 0.58 4.75 -20.24
N LEU A 270 -0.46 5.37 -19.65
CA LEU A 270 -1.80 4.77 -19.51
C LEU A 270 -2.41 4.46 -20.89
N LEU A 271 -2.33 5.39 -21.85
CA LEU A 271 -2.86 5.22 -23.20
C LEU A 271 -2.10 4.20 -24.05
N ALA A 272 -0.82 3.96 -23.76
CA ALA A 272 -0.05 2.91 -24.42
C ALA A 272 -0.52 1.49 -24.02
N ASN A 273 -1.15 1.34 -22.85
CA ASN A 273 -1.72 0.06 -22.44
C ASN A 273 -3.11 -0.13 -23.07
N PRO A 274 -3.46 -1.29 -23.66
CA PRO A 274 -4.74 -1.50 -24.33
C PRO A 274 -5.95 -1.30 -23.40
N VAL A 275 -5.85 -1.70 -22.14
CA VAL A 275 -6.91 -1.48 -21.15
C VAL A 275 -6.97 0.01 -20.75
N GLY A 276 -5.83 0.61 -20.49
CA GLY A 276 -5.71 2.04 -20.18
C GLY A 276 -6.23 2.91 -21.31
N ARG A 277 -5.90 2.60 -22.56
CA ARG A 277 -6.38 3.32 -23.75
C ARG A 277 -7.91 3.38 -23.83
N GLU A 278 -8.57 2.26 -23.57
CA GLU A 278 -10.03 2.23 -23.59
C GLU A 278 -10.65 3.09 -22.48
N ILE A 279 -10.06 3.10 -21.29
CA ILE A 279 -10.62 3.78 -20.11
C ILE A 279 -10.27 5.27 -20.08
N PHE A 280 -9.05 5.63 -20.52
CA PHE A 280 -8.51 7.00 -20.41
C PHE A 280 -8.54 7.77 -21.74
N SER A 281 -9.20 7.27 -22.81
CA SER A 281 -9.23 7.95 -24.12
C SER A 281 -9.64 9.41 -24.00
N ASP A 282 -10.69 9.69 -23.24
CA ASP A 282 -11.26 11.03 -23.06
C ASP A 282 -10.86 11.69 -21.73
N ALA A 283 -10.09 10.97 -20.90
CA ALA A 283 -9.72 11.44 -19.59
C ALA A 283 -8.70 12.58 -19.65
N LYS A 284 -8.86 13.56 -18.75
CA LYS A 284 -7.98 14.72 -18.59
C LYS A 284 -7.37 14.72 -17.21
N VAL A 285 -6.08 15.03 -17.13
CA VAL A 285 -5.39 15.30 -15.87
C VAL A 285 -6.00 16.52 -15.22
N ILE A 286 -6.31 16.46 -13.94
CA ILE A 286 -6.76 17.63 -13.18
C ILE A 286 -5.58 18.55 -12.98
N GLU A 287 -5.74 19.82 -13.34
CA GLU A 287 -4.69 20.82 -13.28
C GLU A 287 -4.18 21.01 -11.83
N GLY A 288 -2.87 21.11 -11.67
CA GLY A 288 -2.23 21.25 -10.37
C GLY A 288 -2.12 19.97 -9.54
N ASP A 289 -2.73 18.87 -9.97
CA ASP A 289 -2.77 17.60 -9.23
C ASP A 289 -1.87 16.52 -9.86
N VAL A 290 -0.60 16.85 -10.08
CA VAL A 290 0.43 15.93 -10.56
C VAL A 290 1.55 15.85 -9.56
N HIS A 291 1.83 14.66 -9.09
CA HIS A 291 2.79 14.41 -8.03
C HIS A 291 3.79 13.32 -8.41
N ALA A 292 4.95 13.36 -7.79
CA ALA A 292 5.97 12.32 -7.95
C ALA A 292 6.77 12.11 -6.67
N TYR A 293 7.14 10.87 -6.42
CA TYR A 293 8.13 10.50 -5.40
C TYR A 293 9.19 9.59 -5.98
N SER A 294 10.44 9.88 -5.64
CA SER A 294 11.59 9.02 -5.96
C SER A 294 12.01 8.24 -4.73
N GLN A 295 12.51 7.03 -4.94
CA GLN A 295 13.03 6.16 -3.88
C GLN A 295 12.10 6.11 -2.67
N MET A 296 10.87 5.63 -2.91
CA MET A 296 9.80 5.71 -1.92
C MET A 296 10.04 4.94 -0.62
N PRO A 297 10.60 3.71 -0.61
CA PRO A 297 10.66 2.87 0.57
C PRO A 297 11.75 3.31 1.55
N TYR A 298 11.38 3.41 2.81
CA TYR A 298 12.28 3.71 3.93
C TYR A 298 11.72 3.13 5.23
N TYR A 299 12.57 3.06 6.25
CA TYR A 299 12.18 2.64 7.59
C TYR A 299 13.05 3.32 8.66
N SER A 300 12.53 3.35 9.87
CA SER A 300 13.28 3.75 11.05
C SER A 300 13.81 2.52 11.79
N THR A 301 15.08 2.57 12.20
CA THR A 301 15.70 1.49 12.99
C THR A 301 15.27 1.50 14.46
N GLN A 302 14.73 2.65 14.94
CA GLN A 302 14.14 2.81 16.24
C GLN A 302 12.90 3.69 16.09
N VAL A 303 11.76 3.30 16.67
CA VAL A 303 10.45 3.93 16.47
C VAL A 303 9.88 4.58 17.73
N CYS A 304 10.52 4.38 18.87
CA CYS A 304 10.16 5.07 20.12
C CYS A 304 11.33 5.14 21.10
N GLY A 305 11.19 5.97 22.13
CA GLY A 305 12.08 6.11 23.25
C GLY A 305 11.38 6.81 24.41
N GLU A 306 12.13 7.15 25.47
CA GLU A 306 11.59 7.89 26.60
C GLU A 306 11.03 9.24 26.11
N GLY A 307 9.73 9.46 26.28
CA GLY A 307 9.04 10.69 25.91
C GLY A 307 8.76 10.89 24.41
N TRP A 308 9.03 9.90 23.54
CA TRP A 308 8.71 10.05 22.13
C TRP A 308 8.34 8.72 21.44
N ALA A 309 7.50 8.81 20.41
CA ALA A 309 7.15 7.70 19.54
C ALA A 309 6.85 8.17 18.10
N THR A 310 6.93 7.26 17.13
CA THR A 310 6.56 7.51 15.73
C THR A 310 5.36 6.67 15.32
N VAL A 311 4.50 7.20 14.46
CA VAL A 311 3.32 6.48 13.93
C VAL A 311 3.20 6.63 12.42
N GLY A 312 2.60 5.64 11.77
CA GLY A 312 2.34 5.65 10.34
C GLY A 312 3.60 5.82 9.48
N ASP A 313 3.49 6.63 8.45
CA ASP A 313 4.59 6.87 7.51
C ASP A 313 5.80 7.60 8.15
N ALA A 314 5.67 8.19 9.35
CA ALA A 314 6.82 8.71 10.07
C ALA A 314 7.76 7.59 10.56
N ALA A 315 7.24 6.37 10.73
CA ALA A 315 8.01 5.19 11.10
C ALA A 315 8.58 4.45 9.88
N SER A 316 7.79 4.23 8.84
CA SER A 316 8.23 3.56 7.60
C SER A 316 7.25 3.67 6.45
N PHE A 317 7.75 3.45 5.23
CA PHE A 317 6.97 3.22 4.03
C PHE A 317 7.59 2.09 3.20
N ILE A 318 6.78 1.17 2.63
CA ILE A 318 7.30 0.05 1.83
C ILE A 318 6.98 0.22 0.36
N ASP A 319 5.73 0.04 -0.02
CA ASP A 319 5.24 -0.03 -1.40
C ASP A 319 3.72 0.17 -1.40
N PRO A 320 3.13 0.93 -2.31
CA PRO A 320 1.68 1.11 -2.35
C PRO A 320 0.91 -0.10 -2.93
N LEU A 321 1.59 -1.10 -3.51
CA LEU A 321 0.94 -2.33 -3.99
C LEU A 321 0.24 -3.06 -2.83
N TYR A 322 -1.02 -3.43 -3.01
CA TYR A 322 -1.90 -4.01 -1.98
C TYR A 322 -2.35 -3.04 -0.88
N SER A 323 -2.01 -1.75 -0.96
CA SER A 323 -2.47 -0.68 -0.06
C SER A 323 -2.12 -0.86 1.44
N PRO A 324 -0.90 -1.26 1.83
CA PRO A 324 -0.56 -1.52 3.23
C PRO A 324 -0.39 -0.25 4.10
N GLY A 325 -0.29 0.93 3.49
CA GLY A 325 0.04 2.17 4.22
C GLY A 325 -0.92 2.47 5.37
N LEU A 326 -2.23 2.45 5.11
CA LEU A 326 -3.23 2.67 6.15
C LEU A 326 -3.28 1.53 7.19
N ASP A 327 -2.85 0.32 6.84
CA ASP A 327 -2.75 -0.79 7.79
C ASP A 327 -1.64 -0.53 8.81
N PHE A 328 -0.44 -0.09 8.34
CA PHE A 328 0.64 0.33 9.22
C PHE A 328 0.23 1.53 10.10
N CYS A 329 -0.47 2.51 9.52
CA CYS A 329 -1.05 3.61 10.29
C CYS A 329 -1.97 3.10 11.41
N SER A 330 -2.86 2.15 11.10
CA SER A 330 -3.82 1.60 12.05
C SER A 330 -3.13 0.88 13.22
N TYR A 331 -2.17 0.01 12.93
CA TYR A 331 -1.41 -0.71 13.96
C TYR A 331 -0.59 0.23 14.84
N THR A 332 0.17 1.15 14.23
CA THR A 332 1.05 2.04 14.98
C THR A 332 0.28 3.05 15.82
N SER A 333 -0.81 3.63 15.30
CA SER A 333 -1.66 4.54 16.04
C SER A 333 -2.33 3.85 17.24
N SER A 334 -2.82 2.62 17.07
CA SER A 334 -3.42 1.85 18.17
C SER A 334 -2.39 1.48 19.23
N TYR A 335 -1.23 0.97 18.80
CA TYR A 335 -0.18 0.55 19.74
C TYR A 335 0.36 1.72 20.55
N VAL A 336 0.69 2.84 19.90
CA VAL A 336 1.22 4.03 20.56
C VAL A 336 0.17 4.65 21.49
N ALA A 337 -1.10 4.72 21.06
CA ALA A 337 -2.17 5.23 21.93
C ALA A 337 -2.36 4.38 23.19
N GLU A 338 -2.28 3.05 23.08
CA GLU A 338 -2.34 2.14 24.23
C GLU A 338 -1.17 2.35 25.19
N MET A 339 0.04 2.46 24.64
CA MET A 339 1.26 2.67 25.41
C MET A 339 1.24 4.00 26.17
N LEU A 340 0.84 5.09 25.49
CA LEU A 340 0.79 6.41 26.11
C LEU A 340 -0.32 6.52 27.15
N ALA A 341 -1.48 5.91 26.90
CA ALA A 341 -2.56 5.89 27.89
C ALA A 341 -2.16 5.15 29.18
N ALA A 342 -1.41 4.05 29.04
CA ALA A 342 -0.87 3.31 30.18
C ALA A 342 0.15 4.16 30.98
N ASP A 343 1.09 4.85 30.29
CA ASP A 343 2.06 5.74 30.92
C ASP A 343 1.37 6.91 31.63
N LEU A 344 0.37 7.53 31.02
CA LEU A 344 -0.41 8.62 31.61
C LEU A 344 -1.22 8.16 32.83
N SER A 345 -1.55 6.88 32.92
CA SER A 345 -2.18 6.25 34.08
C SER A 345 -1.18 5.83 35.18
N GLY A 346 0.12 6.07 34.97
CA GLY A 346 1.18 5.77 35.92
C GLY A 346 1.78 4.37 35.82
N GLU A 347 1.48 3.60 34.75
CA GLU A 347 2.10 2.30 34.49
C GLU A 347 3.54 2.46 33.95
N ASP A 348 4.43 1.53 34.29
CA ASP A 348 5.73 1.40 33.67
C ASP A 348 5.59 0.86 32.22
N VAL A 349 5.95 1.67 31.25
CA VAL A 349 5.86 1.32 29.82
C VAL A 349 7.18 0.85 29.21
N SER A 350 8.23 0.64 30.02
CA SER A 350 9.57 0.25 29.55
C SER A 350 9.56 -1.04 28.72
N VAL A 351 8.75 -2.01 29.11
CA VAL A 351 8.55 -3.26 28.35
C VAL A 351 7.85 -3.00 27.00
N ARG A 352 6.86 -2.11 26.97
CA ARG A 352 6.12 -1.74 25.75
C ARG A 352 7.03 -0.98 24.77
N LEU A 353 7.89 -0.09 25.25
CA LEU A 353 8.89 0.63 24.45
C LEU A 353 9.87 -0.35 23.80
N ARG A 354 10.41 -1.30 24.57
CA ARG A 354 11.32 -2.32 24.07
C ARG A 354 10.66 -3.18 23.01
N TYR A 355 9.45 -3.67 23.30
CA TYR A 355 8.66 -4.47 22.35
C TYR A 355 8.46 -3.72 21.03
N TYR A 356 8.06 -2.44 21.07
CA TYR A 356 7.79 -1.67 19.85
C TYR A 356 9.05 -1.51 19.00
N ASN A 357 10.18 -1.21 19.62
CA ASN A 357 11.47 -1.09 18.93
C ASN A 357 11.99 -2.41 18.34
N GLU A 358 11.73 -3.54 18.95
CA GLU A 358 12.13 -4.86 18.46
C GLU A 358 11.19 -5.40 17.39
N GLN A 359 9.89 -5.29 17.63
CA GLN A 359 8.89 -5.91 16.79
C GLN A 359 8.59 -5.11 15.52
N TYR A 360 8.57 -3.78 15.57
CA TYR A 360 8.21 -2.98 14.40
C TYR A 360 9.19 -3.13 13.22
N PRO A 361 10.52 -3.01 13.39
CA PRO A 361 11.47 -3.27 12.31
C PRO A 361 11.42 -4.72 11.80
N THR A 362 11.11 -5.68 12.67
CA THR A 362 10.89 -7.08 12.29
C THR A 362 9.66 -7.25 11.42
N THR A 363 8.56 -6.60 11.78
CA THR A 363 7.31 -6.56 10.98
C THR A 363 7.57 -5.95 9.61
N TYR A 364 8.25 -4.80 9.54
CA TYR A 364 8.62 -4.15 8.28
C TYR A 364 9.43 -5.11 7.38
N ARG A 365 10.49 -5.73 7.93
CA ARG A 365 11.37 -6.63 7.19
C ARG A 365 10.63 -7.86 6.68
N PHE A 366 9.78 -8.50 7.49
CA PHE A 366 9.03 -9.67 7.06
C PHE A 366 8.02 -9.31 5.97
N TRP A 367 7.32 -8.19 6.11
CA TRP A 367 6.39 -7.71 5.09
C TRP A 367 7.11 -7.42 3.78
N PHE A 368 8.23 -6.70 3.85
CA PHE A 368 9.05 -6.41 2.67
C PHE A 368 9.56 -7.68 1.98
N GLU A 369 10.23 -8.57 2.71
CA GLU A 369 10.88 -9.76 2.14
C GLU A 369 9.86 -10.80 1.61
N ALA A 370 8.71 -10.92 2.26
CA ALA A 370 7.66 -11.87 1.89
C ALA A 370 6.86 -11.42 0.66
N LEU A 371 6.56 -10.12 0.55
CA LEU A 371 5.59 -9.62 -0.43
C LEU A 371 6.19 -8.76 -1.53
N TYR A 372 7.21 -7.92 -1.25
CA TYR A 372 7.62 -6.86 -2.17
C TYR A 372 9.00 -7.04 -2.78
N LYS A 373 9.94 -7.67 -2.06
CA LYS A 373 11.33 -7.81 -2.52
C LYS A 373 11.37 -8.47 -3.90
N ASP A 374 11.89 -7.73 -4.88
CA ASP A 374 12.03 -8.17 -6.28
C ASP A 374 10.73 -8.60 -6.99
N LYS A 375 9.54 -8.28 -6.44
CA LYS A 375 8.25 -8.61 -7.05
C LYS A 375 8.09 -8.04 -8.46
N TYR A 376 8.66 -6.89 -8.73
CA TYR A 376 8.60 -6.18 -10.01
C TYR A 376 9.20 -7.00 -11.18
N PHE A 377 10.05 -7.97 -10.91
CA PHE A 377 10.58 -8.89 -11.92
C PHE A 377 9.50 -9.85 -12.47
N TYR A 378 8.50 -10.23 -11.68
CA TYR A 378 7.50 -11.20 -12.12
C TYR A 378 6.08 -10.64 -12.26
N MET A 379 5.80 -9.46 -11.73
CA MET A 379 4.44 -8.94 -11.66
C MET A 379 3.78 -8.69 -13.02
N GLY A 380 4.54 -8.50 -14.08
CA GLY A 380 4.02 -8.34 -15.44
C GLY A 380 3.73 -9.67 -16.17
N ASP A 381 3.99 -10.84 -15.56
CA ASP A 381 3.63 -12.15 -16.10
C ASP A 381 2.36 -12.65 -15.41
N ALA A 382 1.24 -12.69 -16.11
CA ALA A 382 -0.08 -13.00 -15.54
C ALA A 382 -0.15 -14.36 -14.84
N GLU A 383 0.56 -15.38 -15.32
CA GLU A 383 0.56 -16.71 -14.67
C GLU A 383 1.31 -16.67 -13.33
N LEU A 384 2.47 -16.01 -13.30
CA LEU A 384 3.26 -15.87 -12.05
C LEU A 384 2.53 -14.97 -11.05
N MET A 385 1.98 -13.85 -11.52
CA MET A 385 1.25 -12.94 -10.65
C MET A 385 -0.06 -13.53 -10.14
N SER A 386 -0.75 -14.38 -10.93
CA SER A 386 -1.92 -15.13 -10.45
C SER A 386 -1.57 -16.06 -9.29
N ALA A 387 -0.44 -16.78 -9.37
CA ALA A 387 0.02 -17.61 -8.26
C ALA A 387 0.36 -16.76 -7.02
N ALA A 388 1.12 -15.67 -7.22
CA ALA A 388 1.48 -14.74 -6.15
C ALA A 388 0.24 -14.17 -5.46
N LEU A 389 -0.70 -13.58 -6.22
CA LEU A 389 -1.91 -12.96 -5.67
C LEU A 389 -2.71 -13.94 -4.80
N LEU A 390 -2.93 -15.17 -5.28
CA LEU A 390 -3.69 -16.17 -4.54
C LEU A 390 -3.00 -16.57 -3.23
N LEU A 391 -1.67 -16.68 -3.22
CA LEU A 391 -0.90 -17.02 -2.03
C LEU A 391 -0.82 -15.82 -1.05
N ASP A 392 -0.51 -14.63 -1.57
CA ASP A 392 -0.36 -13.40 -0.78
C ASP A 392 -1.67 -13.06 -0.05
N VAL A 393 -2.79 -13.00 -0.78
CA VAL A 393 -4.08 -12.65 -0.20
C VAL A 393 -4.60 -13.78 0.70
N SER A 394 -4.32 -15.04 0.40
CA SER A 394 -4.67 -16.14 1.31
C SER A 394 -3.92 -16.06 2.63
N ALA A 395 -2.61 -15.77 2.59
CA ALA A 395 -1.80 -15.57 3.79
C ALA A 395 -2.30 -14.38 4.63
N TYR A 396 -2.64 -13.27 3.96
CA TYR A 396 -3.22 -12.09 4.57
C TYR A 396 -4.55 -12.39 5.28
N TYR A 397 -5.47 -13.10 4.61
CA TYR A 397 -6.78 -13.44 5.20
C TYR A 397 -6.67 -14.42 6.37
N VAL A 398 -5.82 -15.44 6.28
CA VAL A 398 -5.62 -16.42 7.37
C VAL A 398 -4.84 -15.81 8.53
N GLY A 399 -3.78 -15.07 8.22
CA GLY A 399 -2.84 -14.56 9.21
C GLY A 399 -3.32 -13.32 9.95
N LEU A 400 -3.94 -12.37 9.24
CA LEU A 400 -4.33 -11.08 9.80
C LEU A 400 -5.83 -10.86 9.86
N VAL A 401 -6.54 -10.91 8.72
CA VAL A 401 -7.96 -10.51 8.64
C VAL A 401 -8.84 -11.36 9.56
N ARG A 402 -8.64 -12.67 9.57
CA ARG A 402 -9.42 -13.58 10.42
C ARG A 402 -9.32 -13.22 11.91
N ARG A 403 -8.13 -12.88 12.37
CA ARG A 403 -7.87 -12.54 13.78
C ARG A 403 -8.47 -11.18 14.12
N LEU A 404 -8.21 -10.19 13.27
CA LEU A 404 -8.73 -8.83 13.45
C LEU A 404 -10.26 -8.77 13.52
N TYR A 405 -10.94 -9.51 12.66
CA TYR A 405 -12.40 -9.51 12.69
C TYR A 405 -13.00 -10.36 13.83
N ALA A 406 -12.21 -11.22 14.45
CA ALA A 406 -12.62 -11.94 15.67
C ALA A 406 -12.51 -11.07 16.93
N ASP A 407 -11.41 -10.34 17.09
CA ASP A 407 -11.13 -9.48 18.25
C ASP A 407 -10.27 -8.27 17.84
N PRO A 408 -10.88 -7.22 17.27
CA PRO A 408 -10.13 -6.10 16.74
C PRO A 408 -9.42 -5.28 17.83
N GLU A 409 -10.02 -5.11 18.99
CA GLU A 409 -9.42 -4.33 20.08
C GLU A 409 -8.10 -4.95 20.54
N ARG A 410 -8.09 -6.24 20.75
CA ARG A 410 -6.88 -6.97 21.14
C ARG A 410 -5.85 -7.01 20.02
N GLU A 411 -6.26 -7.30 18.78
CA GLU A 411 -5.30 -7.50 17.69
C GLU A 411 -4.62 -6.21 17.23
N PHE A 412 -5.25 -5.04 17.38
CA PHE A 412 -4.60 -3.76 17.09
C PHE A 412 -3.62 -3.30 18.20
N THR A 413 -3.61 -3.92 19.38
CA THR A 413 -2.58 -3.68 20.40
C THR A 413 -1.31 -4.52 20.20
N LYS A 414 -1.26 -5.28 19.10
CA LYS A 414 -0.13 -6.12 18.70
C LYS A 414 0.36 -5.72 17.32
N LEU A 415 1.61 -6.03 17.02
CA LEU A 415 2.14 -5.86 15.66
C LEU A 415 2.04 -7.16 14.87
N PRO A 416 1.84 -7.09 13.54
CA PRO A 416 1.87 -8.29 12.69
C PRO A 416 3.15 -9.10 12.84
N PHE A 417 3.04 -10.44 12.70
CA PHE A 417 4.14 -11.41 12.81
C PHE A 417 4.75 -11.57 14.21
N GLU A 418 4.10 -11.12 15.25
CA GLU A 418 4.55 -11.31 16.63
C GLU A 418 4.66 -12.79 17.03
N GLU A 419 3.69 -13.61 16.58
CA GLU A 419 3.62 -15.02 16.94
C GLU A 419 4.48 -15.91 16.02
N THR A 420 4.95 -17.05 16.54
CA THR A 420 5.72 -18.06 15.78
C THR A 420 4.99 -18.50 14.51
N SER A 421 3.67 -18.60 14.53
CA SER A 421 2.85 -18.92 13.35
C SER A 421 2.99 -17.87 12.26
N GLY A 422 3.08 -16.59 12.62
CA GLY A 422 3.35 -15.48 11.70
C GLY A 422 4.74 -15.58 11.06
N HIS A 423 5.76 -15.95 11.83
CA HIS A 423 7.12 -16.17 11.32
C HIS A 423 7.19 -17.33 10.31
N ILE A 424 6.45 -18.42 10.55
CA ILE A 424 6.38 -19.56 9.63
C ILE A 424 5.73 -19.11 8.31
N VAL A 425 4.58 -18.43 8.37
CA VAL A 425 3.89 -17.91 7.17
C VAL A 425 4.79 -16.95 6.39
N ALA A 426 5.42 -15.99 7.06
CA ALA A 426 6.34 -15.05 6.42
C ALA A 426 7.52 -15.77 5.73
N SER A 427 8.08 -16.81 6.36
CA SER A 427 9.17 -17.61 5.80
C SER A 427 8.74 -18.39 4.55
N MET A 428 7.53 -18.97 4.58
CA MET A 428 6.94 -19.64 3.41
C MET A 428 6.70 -18.65 2.26
N MET A 429 6.12 -17.50 2.55
CA MET A 429 5.87 -16.44 1.56
C MET A 429 7.18 -15.94 0.94
N LYS A 430 8.20 -15.70 1.76
CA LYS A 430 9.56 -15.35 1.30
C LYS A 430 10.16 -16.41 0.38
N PHE A 431 9.95 -17.70 0.68
CA PHE A 431 10.36 -18.79 -0.21
C PHE A 431 9.65 -18.73 -1.56
N TYR A 432 8.31 -18.63 -1.59
CA TYR A 432 7.55 -18.53 -2.82
C TYR A 432 7.91 -17.29 -3.64
N ASN A 433 8.04 -16.14 -3.00
CA ASN A 433 8.43 -14.90 -3.67
C ASN A 433 9.79 -15.08 -4.39
N ARG A 434 10.81 -15.60 -3.72
CA ARG A 434 12.13 -15.89 -4.34
C ARG A 434 12.03 -16.88 -5.51
N ARG A 435 11.18 -17.90 -5.41
CA ARG A 435 10.97 -18.85 -6.51
C ARG A 435 10.32 -18.18 -7.72
N LEU A 436 9.30 -17.35 -7.51
CA LEU A 436 8.62 -16.59 -8.57
C LEU A 436 9.59 -15.63 -9.28
N VAL A 437 10.47 -14.96 -8.54
CA VAL A 437 11.56 -14.14 -9.13
C VAL A 437 12.48 -14.97 -10.00
N ALA A 438 12.92 -16.13 -9.53
CA ALA A 438 13.77 -17.02 -10.31
C ALA A 438 13.10 -17.52 -11.60
N LEU A 439 11.80 -17.86 -11.51
CA LEU A 439 10.97 -18.27 -12.67
C LEU A 439 10.85 -17.13 -13.69
N ALA A 440 10.59 -15.90 -13.24
CA ALA A 440 10.49 -14.73 -14.11
C ALA A 440 11.80 -14.46 -14.86
N LYS A 441 12.93 -14.46 -14.14
CA LYS A 441 14.26 -14.29 -14.76
C LYS A 441 14.53 -15.35 -15.81
N ARG A 442 14.13 -16.60 -15.57
CA ARG A 442 14.25 -17.69 -16.56
C ARG A 442 13.33 -17.45 -17.77
N ARG A 443 12.07 -17.03 -17.54
CA ARG A 443 11.12 -16.71 -18.61
C ARG A 443 11.62 -15.55 -19.49
N LEU A 444 12.21 -14.52 -18.87
CA LEU A 444 12.83 -13.40 -19.59
C LEU A 444 13.96 -13.88 -20.51
N THR A 445 14.93 -14.64 -19.99
CA THR A 445 16.06 -15.16 -20.78
C THR A 445 15.65 -16.15 -21.87
N SER A 446 14.52 -16.82 -21.69
CA SER A 446 13.97 -17.77 -22.69
C SER A 446 12.97 -17.13 -23.65
N GLY A 447 12.75 -15.81 -23.57
CA GLY A 447 11.82 -15.06 -24.40
C GLY A 447 10.36 -15.52 -24.26
N CYS A 448 9.95 -16.10 -23.13
CA CYS A 448 8.57 -16.57 -22.90
C CYS A 448 7.85 -15.84 -21.76
N TYR A 449 8.46 -14.78 -21.21
CA TYR A 449 7.82 -13.92 -20.21
C TYR A 449 6.59 -13.25 -20.81
N GLY A 450 5.49 -13.27 -20.08
CA GLY A 450 4.23 -12.64 -20.48
C GLY A 450 3.53 -13.27 -21.70
N ARG A 451 4.07 -14.31 -22.34
CA ARG A 451 3.47 -14.91 -23.55
C ARG A 451 2.01 -15.31 -23.39
N ARG A 452 1.57 -15.53 -22.17
CA ARG A 452 0.20 -15.90 -21.85
C ARG A 452 -0.60 -14.76 -21.21
N ASN A 453 -0.22 -13.52 -21.43
CA ASN A 453 -0.99 -12.35 -21.02
C ASN A 453 -2.15 -12.07 -21.99
N ALA A 454 -2.74 -13.12 -22.57
CA ALA A 454 -3.83 -13.00 -23.55
C ALA A 454 -4.79 -14.18 -23.47
N GLY A 455 -6.06 -13.94 -23.78
CA GLY A 455 -7.07 -14.96 -24.06
C GLY A 455 -7.66 -15.69 -22.85
N TRP A 456 -7.40 -15.26 -21.60
CA TRP A 456 -8.00 -15.90 -20.42
C TRP A 456 -8.32 -14.93 -19.30
N ARG A 457 -9.20 -15.37 -18.41
CA ARG A 457 -9.59 -14.64 -17.19
C ARG A 457 -9.53 -15.56 -16.00
N GLU A 458 -9.15 -15.00 -14.85
CA GLU A 458 -9.20 -15.68 -13.58
C GLU A 458 -10.08 -14.92 -12.60
N LEU A 459 -11.36 -15.27 -12.59
CA LEU A 459 -12.32 -14.69 -11.67
C LEU A 459 -12.60 -15.69 -10.55
N TYR A 460 -12.26 -15.32 -9.32
CA TYR A 460 -12.49 -16.12 -8.12
C TYR A 460 -13.71 -15.61 -7.34
N ASP A 461 -14.29 -16.49 -6.51
CA ASP A 461 -15.54 -16.20 -5.81
C ASP A 461 -15.41 -15.20 -4.64
N GLY A 462 -14.22 -14.65 -4.44
CA GLY A 462 -13.84 -13.73 -3.38
C GLY A 462 -13.09 -14.43 -2.25
N PHE A 463 -12.41 -13.61 -1.45
CA PHE A 463 -11.71 -14.07 -0.25
C PHE A 463 -12.64 -13.97 0.96
N VAL A 464 -12.52 -14.93 1.87
CA VAL A 464 -13.28 -14.98 3.12
C VAL A 464 -12.35 -15.45 4.25
N PRO A 465 -12.51 -14.91 5.46
CA PRO A 465 -11.65 -15.24 6.60
C PRO A 465 -12.06 -16.56 7.27
N ASP A 466 -12.32 -17.60 6.49
CA ASP A 466 -12.73 -18.92 6.98
C ASP A 466 -12.03 -20.05 6.21
N PHE A 467 -12.44 -21.31 6.50
CA PHE A 467 -11.83 -22.49 5.88
C PHE A 467 -11.93 -22.55 4.35
N ARG A 468 -12.83 -21.80 3.72
CA ARG A 468 -12.99 -21.75 2.24
C ARG A 468 -11.78 -21.15 1.54
N VAL A 469 -10.99 -20.34 2.23
CA VAL A 469 -9.70 -19.83 1.73
C VAL A 469 -8.74 -20.96 1.32
N ARG A 470 -8.87 -22.16 1.89
CA ARG A 470 -8.08 -23.37 1.53
C ARG A 470 -8.17 -23.71 0.04
N LYS A 471 -9.31 -23.44 -0.61
CA LYS A 471 -9.46 -23.64 -2.06
C LYS A 471 -8.54 -22.71 -2.84
N LEU A 472 -8.43 -21.46 -2.40
CA LEU A 472 -7.57 -20.46 -3.04
C LEU A 472 -6.09 -20.76 -2.82
N ILE A 473 -5.72 -21.19 -1.62
CA ILE A 473 -4.36 -21.67 -1.31
C ILE A 473 -3.98 -22.83 -2.25
N ARG A 474 -4.82 -23.87 -2.34
CA ARG A 474 -4.58 -25.02 -3.23
C ARG A 474 -4.45 -24.59 -4.69
N LYS A 475 -5.27 -23.64 -5.14
CA LYS A 475 -5.21 -23.10 -6.49
C LYS A 475 -3.90 -22.32 -6.73
N GLY A 476 -3.48 -21.49 -5.78
CA GLY A 476 -2.21 -20.76 -5.82
C GLY A 476 -1.00 -21.71 -5.88
N LEU A 477 -0.98 -22.73 -5.00
CA LEU A 477 0.06 -23.76 -5.00
C LEU A 477 0.11 -24.56 -6.31
N PHE A 478 -1.05 -24.92 -6.88
CA PHE A 478 -1.12 -25.61 -8.16
C PHE A 478 -0.58 -24.75 -9.30
N ARG A 479 -0.88 -23.43 -9.30
CA ARG A 479 -0.35 -22.50 -10.31
C ARG A 479 1.17 -22.35 -10.19
N TRP A 480 1.65 -22.19 -8.97
CA TRP A 480 3.09 -22.16 -8.72
C TRP A 480 3.78 -23.44 -9.18
N TRP A 481 3.25 -24.63 -8.84
CA TRP A 481 3.79 -25.92 -9.28
C TRP A 481 3.81 -26.03 -10.80
N LYS A 482 2.74 -25.60 -11.48
CA LYS A 482 2.66 -25.59 -12.94
C LYS A 482 3.74 -24.70 -13.57
N ALA A 483 4.02 -23.55 -12.97
CA ALA A 483 5.08 -22.65 -13.39
C ALA A 483 6.48 -23.30 -13.21
N GLU A 484 6.71 -24.02 -12.11
CA GLU A 484 7.96 -24.76 -11.87
C GLU A 484 8.16 -25.90 -12.89
N VAL A 485 7.11 -26.66 -13.21
CA VAL A 485 7.18 -27.72 -14.26
C VAL A 485 7.54 -27.11 -15.62
N LEU A 486 6.93 -25.98 -15.98
CA LEU A 486 7.30 -25.27 -17.21
C LEU A 486 8.76 -24.82 -17.19
N ASN A 487 9.23 -24.30 -16.07
CA ASN A 487 10.63 -23.89 -15.91
C ASN A 487 11.60 -25.06 -16.12
N LEU A 488 11.30 -26.25 -15.58
CA LEU A 488 12.10 -27.46 -15.82
C LEU A 488 12.17 -27.81 -17.31
N ARG A 489 11.04 -27.76 -18.01
CA ARG A 489 11.01 -27.98 -19.47
C ARG A 489 11.88 -26.97 -20.20
N LEU A 490 11.83 -25.68 -19.86
CA LEU A 490 12.67 -24.65 -20.47
C LEU A 490 14.17 -24.89 -20.22
N ILE A 491 14.55 -25.38 -19.03
CA ILE A 491 15.93 -25.74 -18.72
C ILE A 491 16.41 -26.89 -19.60
N LEU A 492 15.60 -27.95 -19.72
CA LEU A 492 15.93 -29.13 -20.51
C LEU A 492 16.05 -28.81 -22.00
N THR A 493 15.12 -28.04 -22.56
CA THR A 493 15.16 -27.64 -23.98
C THR A 493 16.29 -26.66 -24.29
N ALA A 494 16.66 -25.76 -23.38
CA ALA A 494 17.82 -24.89 -23.55
C ALA A 494 19.15 -25.67 -23.51
N GLY A 495 19.23 -26.69 -22.66
CA GLY A 495 20.38 -27.62 -22.61
C GLY A 495 20.53 -28.43 -23.89
N ALA A 496 19.43 -28.86 -24.50
CA ALA A 496 19.43 -29.56 -25.76
C ALA A 496 19.90 -28.69 -26.94
N LYS A 497 19.46 -27.43 -27.01
CA LYS A 497 19.91 -26.48 -28.05
C LYS A 497 21.39 -26.11 -27.96
N ARG A 498 22.00 -26.13 -26.78
CA ARG A 498 23.45 -25.92 -26.61
C ARG A 498 24.31 -27.12 -27.03
N ARG A 499 23.71 -28.29 -27.22
CA ARG A 499 24.39 -29.53 -27.69
C ARG A 499 24.38 -29.72 -29.22
N ILE A 500 23.72 -28.84 -29.96
CA ILE A 500 23.80 -28.83 -31.43
C ILE A 500 25.05 -28.03 -31.79
N PRO A 501 26.09 -28.60 -32.40
CA PRO A 501 27.26 -27.86 -32.84
C PRO A 501 26.85 -26.76 -33.81
N ALA A 502 27.46 -25.57 -33.68
CA ALA A 502 27.31 -24.54 -34.68
C ALA A 502 27.76 -25.09 -36.02
N ALA A 503 26.96 -24.91 -37.08
CA ALA A 503 27.38 -25.23 -38.42
C ALA A 503 28.73 -24.53 -38.73
N PRO A 504 29.67 -25.18 -39.40
CA PRO A 504 30.96 -24.58 -39.72
C PRO A 504 30.73 -23.29 -40.50
N GLU A 505 31.36 -22.21 -40.06
CA GLU A 505 31.41 -20.95 -40.80
C GLU A 505 31.96 -21.23 -42.20
N THR A 506 31.16 -21.04 -43.23
CA THR A 506 31.63 -21.03 -44.60
C THR A 506 32.60 -19.86 -44.77
N ALA A 507 33.85 -20.20 -45.14
CA ALA A 507 34.89 -19.25 -45.45
C ALA A 507 34.43 -18.21 -46.50
N PRO A 508 34.86 -16.94 -46.40
CA PRO A 508 34.50 -15.95 -47.40
C PRO A 508 35.15 -16.31 -48.74
N VAL A 509 34.32 -16.40 -49.77
CA VAL A 509 34.78 -16.48 -51.16
C VAL A 509 35.25 -15.07 -51.54
N ASN A 510 36.56 -14.93 -51.71
CA ASN A 510 37.14 -13.75 -52.34
C ASN A 510 36.73 -13.69 -53.81
N ALA A 511 36.11 -12.62 -54.25
CA ALA A 511 36.26 -11.97 -55.57
C ALA A 511 35.75 -10.53 -55.48
#